data_b419ab9ba44609aa6e4174d02b87c31d
#
_entry.id   b419ab9ba44609aa6e4174d02b87c31d
#
_cell.length_a   1.000
_cell.length_b   1.000
_cell.length_c   1.000
_cell.angle_alpha   90.00
_cell.angle_beta   90.00
_cell.angle_gamma   90.00
#
_symmetry.space_group_name_H-M   'P 1'
#
loop_
_entity.id
_entity.type
_entity.pdbx_description
1 polymer ?
#
loop_
_entity_poly.entity_id
_entity_poly.type
_entity_poly.pdbx_seq_one_letter_code
_entity_poly.pdbx_strand_id
1 'polypeptide(L)'
;ILFFIGALVGRFVCGWLCPFGLIQDLLHKIPFFKKVETFKFDKHLRKLKYIILLVFVIILPLFLVDILGQGSPYFCKLICPIGMLEGGLPLVLLNKSMRSAIGFLYYWKGIILIVTLLLSIIIYRPFCKYICPLGAIYSIFNPISIFRYRLDKDKCINCGKCKKVCQMNIDPVENCNHLECI
;
A
#
# COMPACT_ATOMS: atom_id res chain seq x y z
N ILE A 1 17.54 -4.77 -7.40
CA ILE A 1 17.36 -3.58 -6.56
C ILE A 1 16.17 -3.78 -5.61
N LEU A 2 14.96 -4.10 -6.09
CA LEU A 2 13.74 -4.24 -5.29
C LEU A 2 13.88 -5.33 -4.20
N PHE A 3 14.43 -6.49 -4.55
CA PHE A 3 14.69 -7.59 -3.61
C PHE A 3 15.74 -7.20 -2.56
N PHE A 4 16.78 -6.50 -2.97
CA PHE A 4 17.85 -6.05 -2.08
C PHE A 4 17.34 -5.05 -1.03
N ILE A 5 16.56 -4.05 -1.48
CA ILE A 5 15.92 -3.09 -0.60
C ILE A 5 14.92 -3.80 0.34
N GLY A 6 14.15 -4.77 -0.17
CA GLY A 6 13.22 -5.56 0.63
C GLY A 6 13.90 -6.38 1.72
N ALA A 7 15.04 -6.99 1.41
CA ALA A 7 15.83 -7.77 2.37
C ALA A 7 16.49 -6.89 3.44
N LEU A 8 16.96 -5.69 3.09
CA LEU A 8 17.58 -4.76 4.02
C LEU A 8 16.57 -4.10 4.96
N VAL A 9 15.55 -3.48 4.40
CA VAL A 9 14.69 -2.51 5.08
C VAL A 9 13.24 -3.00 5.21
N GLY A 10 12.86 -4.05 4.47
CA GLY A 10 11.51 -4.60 4.51
C GLY A 10 10.44 -3.55 4.19
N ARG A 11 9.39 -3.48 5.02
CA ARG A 11 8.27 -2.55 4.85
C ARG A 11 8.53 -1.11 5.32
N PHE A 12 9.66 -0.83 5.91
CA PHE A 12 10.02 0.51 6.37
C PHE A 12 10.02 1.52 5.21
N VAL A 13 10.37 1.06 3.99
CA VAL A 13 10.28 1.87 2.75
C VAL A 13 8.85 2.35 2.51
N CYS A 14 7.86 1.47 2.69
CA CYS A 14 6.44 1.83 2.51
C CYS A 14 5.96 2.78 3.60
N GLY A 15 6.57 2.71 4.78
CA GLY A 15 6.24 3.56 5.91
C GLY A 15 6.77 4.98 5.81
N TRP A 16 7.97 5.14 5.30
CA TRP A 16 8.75 6.39 5.41
C TRP A 16 9.10 7.03 4.07
N LEU A 17 9.45 6.24 3.05
CA LEU A 17 9.88 6.77 1.76
C LEU A 17 8.74 6.94 0.74
N CYS A 18 7.64 6.22 0.91
CA CYS A 18 6.54 6.30 -0.06
C CYS A 18 5.76 7.60 0.12
N PRO A 19 5.78 8.56 -0.84
CA PRO A 19 5.09 9.84 -0.70
C PRO A 19 3.58 9.65 -0.60
N PHE A 20 3.03 8.63 -1.27
CA PHE A 20 1.62 8.29 -1.17
C PHE A 20 1.24 7.78 0.23
N GLY A 21 2.13 7.03 0.89
CA GLY A 21 1.96 6.60 2.27
C GLY A 21 1.94 7.78 3.24
N LEU A 22 2.84 8.76 3.04
CA LEU A 22 2.88 9.99 3.84
C LEU A 22 1.60 10.82 3.71
N ILE A 23 1.05 10.95 2.50
CA ILE A 23 -0.21 11.67 2.27
C ILE A 23 -1.36 10.97 3.00
N GLN A 24 -1.44 9.64 2.94
CA GLN A 24 -2.47 8.89 3.66
C GLN A 24 -2.34 9.07 5.18
N ASP A 25 -1.13 9.10 5.72
CA ASP A 25 -0.90 9.34 7.16
C ASP A 25 -1.31 10.74 7.58
N LEU A 26 -0.99 11.74 6.76
CA LEU A 26 -1.37 13.12 7.03
C LEU A 26 -2.90 13.26 7.04
N LEU A 27 -3.58 12.66 6.07
CA LEU A 27 -5.04 12.66 6.02
C LEU A 27 -5.67 11.94 7.21
N HIS A 28 -5.06 10.81 7.63
CA HIS A 28 -5.54 10.07 8.80
C HIS A 28 -5.38 10.83 10.13
N LYS A 29 -4.45 11.79 10.21
CA LYS A 29 -4.29 12.64 11.41
C LYS A 29 -5.46 13.62 11.59
N ILE A 30 -6.23 13.91 10.55
CA ILE A 30 -7.37 14.83 10.62
C ILE A 30 -8.47 14.21 11.50
N PRO A 31 -8.87 14.84 12.63
CA PRO A 31 -9.85 14.26 13.57
C PRO A 31 -11.31 14.50 13.13
N PHE A 32 -11.61 14.42 11.84
CA PHE A 32 -12.92 14.79 11.31
C PHE A 32 -13.97 13.67 11.42
N PHE A 33 -13.53 12.39 11.38
CA PHE A 33 -14.41 11.23 11.41
C PHE A 33 -14.00 10.22 12.47
N LYS A 34 -14.98 9.42 12.95
CA LYS A 34 -14.74 8.31 13.86
C LYS A 34 -13.86 7.27 13.14
N LYS A 35 -12.63 7.13 13.62
CA LYS A 35 -11.66 6.20 13.05
C LYS A 35 -12.12 4.77 13.27
N VAL A 36 -12.13 3.99 12.20
CA VAL A 36 -12.50 2.57 12.25
C VAL A 36 -11.23 1.75 12.20
N GLU A 37 -10.88 1.13 13.32
CA GLU A 37 -9.65 0.36 13.46
C GLU A 37 -9.78 -1.06 12.88
N THR A 38 -10.96 -1.68 12.99
CA THR A 38 -11.18 -3.06 12.53
C THR A 38 -12.58 -3.30 11.98
N PHE A 39 -12.62 -4.00 10.82
CA PHE A 39 -13.83 -4.60 10.27
C PHE A 39 -13.79 -6.12 10.42
N LYS A 40 -14.96 -6.77 10.54
CA LYS A 40 -15.05 -8.24 10.53
C LYS A 40 -14.39 -8.88 9.29
N PHE A 41 -14.39 -8.17 8.16
CA PHE A 41 -13.79 -8.60 6.89
C PHE A 41 -12.32 -8.17 6.70
N ASP A 42 -11.70 -7.50 7.66
CA ASP A 42 -10.33 -6.98 7.54
C ASP A 42 -9.33 -8.09 7.16
N LYS A 43 -9.42 -9.27 7.79
CA LYS A 43 -8.55 -10.43 7.48
C LYS A 43 -8.66 -10.90 6.02
N HIS A 44 -9.87 -10.89 5.45
CA HIS A 44 -10.07 -11.33 4.06
C HIS A 44 -9.61 -10.27 3.07
N LEU A 45 -9.90 -8.99 3.35
CA LEU A 45 -9.42 -7.88 2.52
C LEU A 45 -7.89 -7.78 2.48
N ARG A 46 -7.20 -8.12 3.56
CA ARG A 46 -5.73 -8.16 3.58
C ARG A 46 -5.14 -9.21 2.64
N LYS A 47 -5.85 -10.31 2.40
CA LYS A 47 -5.45 -11.33 1.42
C LYS A 47 -5.63 -10.85 -0.02
N LEU A 48 -6.51 -9.88 -0.27
CA LEU A 48 -6.79 -9.35 -1.60
C LEU A 48 -5.53 -8.80 -2.29
N LYS A 49 -4.62 -8.15 -1.56
CA LYS A 49 -3.36 -7.65 -2.12
C LYS A 49 -2.48 -8.75 -2.73
N TYR A 50 -2.51 -9.98 -2.14
CA TYR A 50 -1.75 -11.11 -2.67
C TYR A 50 -2.40 -11.68 -3.94
N ILE A 51 -3.74 -11.69 -4.00
CA ILE A 51 -4.49 -12.07 -5.20
C ILE A 51 -4.22 -11.06 -6.31
N ILE A 52 -4.26 -9.77 -6.01
CA ILE A 52 -3.94 -8.70 -6.97
C ILE A 52 -2.49 -8.84 -7.45
N LEU A 53 -1.53 -9.11 -6.57
CA LEU A 53 -0.15 -9.35 -6.94
C LEU A 53 -0.04 -10.51 -7.94
N LEU A 54 -0.66 -11.65 -7.63
CA LEU A 54 -0.60 -12.85 -8.46
C LEU A 54 -1.26 -12.63 -9.82
N VAL A 55 -2.46 -12.05 -9.85
CA VAL A 55 -3.23 -11.89 -11.09
C VAL A 55 -2.67 -10.74 -11.94
N PHE A 56 -2.57 -9.52 -11.39
CA PHE A 56 -2.25 -8.32 -12.18
C PHE A 56 -0.75 -8.10 -12.42
N VAL A 57 0.11 -8.65 -11.57
CA VAL A 57 1.55 -8.43 -11.68
C VAL A 57 2.26 -9.65 -12.27
N ILE A 58 1.76 -10.87 -12.04
CA ILE A 58 2.39 -12.10 -12.54
C ILE A 58 1.63 -12.66 -13.73
N ILE A 59 0.35 -13.02 -13.57
CA ILE A 59 -0.42 -13.73 -14.58
C ILE A 59 -0.69 -12.86 -15.82
N LEU A 60 -1.27 -11.67 -15.65
CA LEU A 60 -1.63 -10.82 -16.76
C LEU A 60 -0.43 -10.45 -17.65
N PRO A 61 0.70 -9.96 -17.14
CA PRO A 61 1.85 -9.64 -17.98
C PRO A 61 2.49 -10.86 -18.65
N LEU A 62 2.28 -12.07 -18.09
CA LEU A 62 2.81 -13.30 -18.66
C LEU A 62 1.98 -13.76 -19.86
N PHE A 63 0.65 -13.64 -19.78
CA PHE A 63 -0.26 -14.07 -20.84
C PHE A 63 -0.54 -13.02 -21.90
N LEU A 64 -0.55 -11.73 -21.50
CA LEU A 64 -0.81 -10.60 -22.40
C LEU A 64 0.48 -9.84 -22.67
N VAL A 65 1.32 -10.45 -23.48
CA VAL A 65 2.57 -9.83 -23.94
C VAL A 65 2.25 -8.96 -25.14
N ASP A 66 2.74 -7.70 -25.14
CA ASP A 66 2.60 -6.80 -26.27
C ASP A 66 3.43 -7.26 -27.47
N ILE A 67 3.16 -6.70 -28.65
CA ILE A 67 3.87 -6.99 -29.92
C ILE A 67 5.39 -6.89 -29.80
N LEU A 68 5.87 -6.08 -28.86
CA LEU A 68 7.30 -5.88 -28.56
C LEU A 68 7.86 -6.90 -27.54
N GLY A 69 7.11 -7.90 -27.13
CA GLY A 69 7.55 -8.90 -26.14
C GLY A 69 7.61 -8.38 -24.69
N GLN A 70 7.06 -7.21 -24.42
CA GLN A 70 7.02 -6.64 -23.07
C GLN A 70 5.65 -6.81 -22.43
N GLY A 71 5.62 -7.30 -21.19
CA GLY A 71 4.39 -7.36 -20.39
C GLY A 71 3.97 -5.98 -19.94
N SER A 72 2.82 -5.48 -20.34
CA SER A 72 2.28 -4.21 -19.88
C SER A 72 2.01 -4.21 -18.38
N PRO A 73 2.37 -3.15 -17.64
CA PRO A 73 2.09 -3.04 -16.20
C PRO A 73 0.60 -2.74 -15.95
N TYR A 74 -0.26 -3.73 -16.14
CA TYR A 74 -1.72 -3.59 -16.06
C TYR A 74 -2.21 -3.02 -14.72
N PHE A 75 -1.56 -3.37 -13.62
CA PHE A 75 -1.89 -2.79 -12.32
C PHE A 75 -1.70 -1.27 -12.30
N CYS A 76 -0.54 -0.79 -12.79
CA CYS A 76 -0.26 0.65 -12.84
C CYS A 76 -1.16 1.38 -13.84
N LYS A 77 -1.53 0.69 -14.93
CA LYS A 77 -2.39 1.26 -15.98
C LYS A 77 -3.84 1.41 -15.53
N LEU A 78 -4.39 0.45 -14.76
CA LEU A 78 -5.82 0.37 -14.46
C LEU A 78 -6.19 0.79 -13.03
N ILE A 79 -5.37 0.42 -12.03
CA ILE A 79 -5.78 0.48 -10.61
C ILE A 79 -4.93 1.47 -9.81
N CYS A 80 -3.63 1.63 -10.13
CA CYS A 80 -2.72 2.39 -9.29
C CYS A 80 -3.02 3.91 -9.31
N PRO A 81 -3.44 4.51 -8.19
CA PRO A 81 -3.69 5.94 -8.10
C PRO A 81 -2.41 6.77 -7.94
N ILE A 82 -1.29 6.14 -7.58
CA ILE A 82 -0.01 6.83 -7.33
C ILE A 82 0.48 7.53 -8.59
N GLY A 83 0.46 6.82 -9.75
CA GLY A 83 0.86 7.41 -11.03
C GLY A 83 -0.03 8.58 -11.47
N MET A 84 -1.28 8.60 -11.01
CA MET A 84 -2.18 9.74 -11.24
C MET A 84 -1.79 10.94 -10.37
N LEU A 85 -1.45 10.71 -9.11
CA LEU A 85 -1.08 11.76 -8.16
C LEU A 85 0.27 12.38 -8.51
N GLU A 86 1.29 11.57 -8.80
CA GLU A 86 2.67 12.01 -9.00
C GLU A 86 2.96 12.43 -10.44
N GLY A 87 2.32 11.80 -11.41
CA GLY A 87 2.55 12.05 -12.84
C GLY A 87 1.38 12.72 -13.53
N GLY A 88 0.20 12.11 -13.48
CA GLY A 88 -0.95 12.56 -14.26
C GLY A 88 -1.43 13.95 -13.89
N LEU A 89 -1.54 14.24 -12.61
CA LEU A 89 -2.07 15.51 -12.11
C LEU A 89 -1.09 16.67 -12.33
N PRO A 90 0.20 16.60 -11.98
CA PRO A 90 1.15 17.66 -12.28
C PRO A 90 1.33 17.88 -13.78
N LEU A 91 1.37 16.82 -14.60
CA LEU A 91 1.56 16.93 -16.03
C LEU A 91 0.41 17.66 -16.72
N VAL A 92 -0.83 17.37 -16.35
CA VAL A 92 -2.05 18.01 -16.87
C VAL A 92 -2.15 19.48 -16.41
N LEU A 93 -1.68 19.79 -15.18
CA LEU A 93 -1.68 21.17 -14.68
C LEU A 93 -0.64 22.05 -15.40
N LEU A 94 0.56 21.50 -15.65
CA LEU A 94 1.66 22.24 -16.24
C LEU A 94 1.55 22.38 -17.77
N ASN A 95 1.01 21.37 -18.46
CA ASN A 95 0.96 21.33 -19.93
C ASN A 95 -0.46 21.45 -20.47
N LYS A 96 -0.75 22.57 -21.14
CA LYS A 96 -2.04 22.81 -21.80
C LYS A 96 -2.36 21.80 -22.91
N SER A 97 -1.37 21.34 -23.66
CA SER A 97 -1.53 20.34 -24.73
C SER A 97 -1.99 18.98 -24.20
N MET A 98 -1.58 18.58 -22.98
CA MET A 98 -1.99 17.33 -22.37
C MET A 98 -3.45 17.32 -21.92
N ARG A 99 -4.07 18.49 -21.72
CA ARG A 99 -5.51 18.58 -21.38
C ARG A 99 -6.43 18.09 -22.50
N SER A 100 -6.02 18.24 -23.74
CA SER A 100 -6.79 17.73 -24.89
C SER A 100 -6.69 16.22 -25.06
N ALA A 101 -5.64 15.59 -24.49
CA ALA A 101 -5.42 14.15 -24.53
C ALA A 101 -6.03 13.37 -23.35
N ILE A 102 -6.83 14.05 -22.51
CA ILE A 102 -7.47 13.40 -21.36
C ILE A 102 -8.54 12.42 -21.86
N GLY A 103 -8.28 11.12 -21.64
CA GLY A 103 -9.19 10.04 -21.99
C GLY A 103 -9.97 9.50 -20.77
N PHE A 104 -10.88 8.56 -21.03
CA PHE A 104 -11.68 7.87 -20.01
C PHE A 104 -10.83 7.31 -18.86
N LEU A 105 -9.64 6.79 -19.15
CA LEU A 105 -8.74 6.19 -18.17
C LEU A 105 -8.27 7.20 -17.11
N TYR A 106 -8.13 8.48 -17.48
CA TYR A 106 -7.76 9.55 -16.55
C TYR A 106 -8.85 9.77 -15.51
N TYR A 107 -10.11 9.88 -15.95
CA TYR A 107 -11.25 10.04 -15.05
C TYR A 107 -11.43 8.82 -14.14
N TRP A 108 -11.31 7.62 -14.69
CA TRP A 108 -11.37 6.37 -13.93
C TRP A 108 -10.35 6.34 -12.77
N LYS A 109 -9.09 6.62 -13.06
CA LYS A 109 -8.04 6.70 -12.04
C LYS A 109 -8.24 7.85 -11.07
N GLY A 110 -8.76 8.97 -11.52
CA GLY A 110 -9.12 10.11 -10.68
C GLY A 110 -10.15 9.73 -9.63
N ILE A 111 -11.19 8.98 -10.01
CA ILE A 111 -12.19 8.47 -9.09
C ILE A 111 -11.54 7.53 -8.05
N ILE A 112 -10.71 6.59 -8.48
CA ILE A 112 -10.00 5.67 -7.57
C ILE A 112 -9.13 6.48 -6.59
N LEU A 113 -8.43 7.51 -7.06
CA LEU A 113 -7.61 8.38 -6.23
C LEU A 113 -8.47 9.09 -5.15
N ILE A 114 -9.57 9.72 -5.55
CA ILE A 114 -10.46 10.42 -4.62
C ILE A 114 -11.02 9.45 -3.57
N VAL A 115 -11.52 8.28 -4.01
CA VAL A 115 -12.05 7.26 -3.10
C VAL A 115 -10.98 6.78 -2.12
N THR A 116 -9.75 6.53 -2.57
CA THR A 116 -8.67 6.11 -1.68
C THR A 116 -8.26 7.19 -0.69
N LEU A 117 -8.26 8.46 -1.08
CA LEU A 117 -7.98 9.57 -0.18
C LEU A 117 -9.08 9.75 0.87
N LEU A 118 -10.35 9.64 0.49
CA LEU A 118 -11.48 9.69 1.43
C LEU A 118 -11.44 8.52 2.42
N LEU A 119 -11.17 7.31 1.94
CA LEU A 119 -11.01 6.15 2.80
C LEU A 119 -9.83 6.29 3.77
N SER A 120 -8.77 7.01 3.39
CA SER A 120 -7.59 7.24 4.24
C SER A 120 -7.89 8.09 5.47
N ILE A 121 -8.96 8.89 5.44
CA ILE A 121 -9.41 9.66 6.61
C ILE A 121 -9.98 8.71 7.67
N ILE A 122 -10.70 7.66 7.25
CA ILE A 122 -11.42 6.73 8.13
C ILE A 122 -10.54 5.55 8.53
N ILE A 123 -9.83 4.96 7.57
CA ILE A 123 -9.01 3.75 7.73
C ILE A 123 -7.54 4.12 7.57
N TYR A 124 -6.70 3.59 8.45
CA TYR A 124 -5.26 3.77 8.35
C TYR A 124 -4.70 3.06 7.11
N ARG A 125 -4.12 3.84 6.18
CA ARG A 125 -3.45 3.39 4.94
C ARG A 125 -4.24 2.33 4.14
N PRO A 126 -5.49 2.58 3.71
CA PRO A 126 -6.34 1.56 3.08
C PRO A 126 -5.73 0.98 1.80
N PHE A 127 -5.13 1.82 0.95
CA PHE A 127 -4.52 1.35 -0.29
C PHE A 127 -3.33 0.42 -0.04
N CYS A 128 -2.41 0.81 0.84
CA CYS A 128 -1.22 0.01 1.16
C CYS A 128 -1.59 -1.29 1.89
N LYS A 129 -2.68 -1.27 2.66
CA LYS A 129 -3.15 -2.40 3.47
C LYS A 129 -3.82 -3.47 2.62
N TYR A 130 -4.65 -3.08 1.62
CA TYR A 130 -5.55 -4.00 0.93
C TYR A 130 -5.25 -4.20 -0.56
N ILE A 131 -4.70 -3.20 -1.26
CA ILE A 131 -4.63 -3.18 -2.72
C ILE A 131 -3.20 -3.22 -3.24
N CYS A 132 -2.24 -2.58 -2.57
CA CYS A 132 -0.90 -2.38 -3.10
C CYS A 132 -0.10 -3.69 -3.23
N PRO A 133 0.28 -4.12 -4.46
CA PRO A 133 1.08 -5.33 -4.66
C PRO A 133 2.51 -5.18 -4.17
N LEU A 134 3.09 -3.97 -4.24
CA LEU A 134 4.41 -3.70 -3.68
C LEU A 134 4.43 -3.91 -2.17
N GLY A 135 3.35 -3.49 -1.47
CA GLY A 135 3.16 -3.79 -0.07
C GLY A 135 3.02 -5.28 0.23
N ALA A 136 2.51 -6.08 -0.71
CA ALA A 136 2.47 -7.55 -0.58
C ALA A 136 3.86 -8.16 -0.73
N ILE A 137 4.67 -7.70 -1.70
CA ILE A 137 6.06 -8.15 -1.88
C ILE A 137 6.88 -7.87 -0.61
N TYR A 138 6.90 -6.63 -0.16
CA TYR A 138 7.65 -6.26 1.04
C TYR A 138 7.14 -6.95 2.31
N SER A 139 5.88 -7.38 2.36
CA SER A 139 5.37 -8.14 3.49
C SER A 139 6.04 -9.50 3.64
N ILE A 140 6.38 -10.15 2.52
CA ILE A 140 7.06 -11.44 2.50
C ILE A 140 8.49 -11.29 3.05
N PHE A 141 9.14 -10.15 2.77
CA PHE A 141 10.50 -9.88 3.27
C PHE A 141 10.53 -9.40 4.73
N ASN A 142 9.41 -8.99 5.30
CA ASN A 142 9.37 -8.43 6.66
C ASN A 142 9.99 -9.35 7.74
N PRO A 143 9.73 -10.68 7.79
CA PRO A 143 10.36 -11.57 8.76
C PRO A 143 11.87 -11.78 8.53
N ILE A 144 12.36 -11.54 7.30
CA ILE A 144 13.76 -11.79 6.89
C ILE A 144 14.58 -10.50 6.96
N SER A 145 13.93 -9.31 6.98
CA SER A 145 14.62 -8.02 6.91
C SER A 145 15.57 -7.80 8.10
N ILE A 146 16.67 -7.10 7.82
CA ILE A 146 17.68 -6.75 8.84
C ILE A 146 17.10 -5.73 9.82
N PHE A 147 16.42 -4.68 9.29
CA PHE A 147 15.71 -3.70 10.11
C PHE A 147 14.30 -4.20 10.42
N ARG A 148 14.13 -4.80 11.59
CA ARG A 148 12.84 -5.31 12.08
C ARG A 148 12.66 -5.04 13.57
N TYR A 149 11.42 -4.92 14.00
CA TYR A 149 11.12 -4.84 15.43
C TYR A 149 11.36 -6.20 16.10
N ARG A 150 12.01 -6.18 17.26
CA ARG A 150 12.18 -7.35 18.11
C ARG A 150 11.57 -7.08 19.49
N LEU A 151 10.75 -7.98 19.94
CA LEU A 151 10.21 -7.96 21.30
C LEU A 151 11.11 -8.83 22.18
N ASP A 152 11.64 -8.25 23.24
CA ASP A 152 12.31 -8.97 24.30
C ASP A 152 11.23 -9.57 25.22
N LYS A 153 11.02 -10.88 25.13
CA LYS A 153 9.99 -11.59 25.89
C LYS A 153 10.25 -11.59 27.39
N ASP A 154 11.53 -11.55 27.78
CA ASP A 154 11.94 -11.61 29.18
C ASP A 154 11.62 -10.28 29.92
N LYS A 155 11.61 -9.17 29.16
CA LYS A 155 11.26 -7.84 29.68
C LYS A 155 9.79 -7.49 29.50
N CYS A 156 9.02 -8.34 28.85
CA CYS A 156 7.62 -8.07 28.52
C CYS A 156 6.71 -8.33 29.72
N ILE A 157 6.07 -7.30 30.26
CA ILE A 157 5.11 -7.36 31.37
C ILE A 157 3.66 -7.60 30.92
N ASN A 158 3.43 -7.93 29.66
CA ASN A 158 2.10 -8.20 29.06
C ASN A 158 1.04 -7.11 29.32
N CYS A 159 1.43 -5.84 29.39
CA CYS A 159 0.53 -4.72 29.68
C CYS A 159 -0.43 -4.35 28.53
N GLY A 160 -0.27 -4.95 27.33
CA GLY A 160 -1.13 -4.72 26.16
C GLY A 160 -1.06 -3.33 25.52
N LYS A 161 -0.20 -2.43 25.98
CA LYS A 161 -0.04 -1.09 25.41
C LYS A 161 0.38 -1.13 23.93
N CYS A 162 1.26 -2.07 23.56
CA CYS A 162 1.73 -2.25 22.17
C CYS A 162 0.58 -2.52 21.21
N LYS A 163 -0.39 -3.34 21.61
CA LYS A 163 -1.57 -3.66 20.81
C LYS A 163 -2.48 -2.44 20.64
N LYS A 164 -2.66 -1.64 21.68
CA LYS A 164 -3.49 -0.42 21.63
C LYS A 164 -2.89 0.68 20.76
N VAL A 165 -1.56 0.78 20.71
CA VAL A 165 -0.86 1.79 19.89
C VAL A 165 -0.68 1.32 18.44
N CYS A 166 -0.82 0.02 18.16
CA CYS A 166 -0.62 -0.53 16.83
C CYS A 166 -1.78 -0.14 15.90
N GLN A 167 -1.51 0.81 15.00
CA GLN A 167 -2.49 1.29 14.02
C GLN A 167 -2.92 0.20 13.01
N MET A 168 -2.11 -0.86 12.85
CA MET A 168 -2.42 -2.01 11.99
C MET A 168 -3.26 -3.08 12.71
N ASN A 169 -3.51 -2.90 14.01
CA ASN A 169 -4.26 -3.83 14.86
C ASN A 169 -3.73 -5.28 14.82
N ILE A 170 -2.41 -5.40 14.92
CA ILE A 170 -1.68 -6.65 15.03
C ILE A 170 -1.24 -6.79 16.48
N ASP A 171 -1.23 -8.01 17.01
CA ASP A 171 -0.68 -8.28 18.32
C ASP A 171 0.84 -8.49 18.24
N PRO A 172 1.68 -7.52 18.69
CA PRO A 172 3.13 -7.65 18.62
C PRO A 172 3.67 -8.70 19.57
N VAL A 173 2.90 -9.14 20.57
CA VAL A 173 3.30 -10.15 21.54
C VAL A 173 3.28 -11.55 20.93
N GLU A 174 2.27 -11.82 20.09
CA GLU A 174 2.18 -13.09 19.36
C GLU A 174 3.18 -13.14 18.21
N ASN A 175 3.28 -12.06 17.41
CA ASN A 175 4.13 -12.02 16.22
C ASN A 175 4.68 -10.61 15.96
N CYS A 176 5.86 -10.31 16.49
CA CYS A 176 6.56 -9.06 16.24
C CYS A 176 6.85 -8.80 14.74
N ASN A 177 7.07 -9.88 13.99
CA ASN A 177 7.42 -9.85 12.56
C ASN A 177 6.26 -10.32 11.68
N HIS A 178 5.03 -9.95 12.06
CA HIS A 178 3.87 -10.31 11.26
C HIS A 178 3.98 -9.74 9.84
N LEU A 179 3.57 -10.54 8.84
CA LEU A 179 3.58 -10.14 7.42
C LEU A 179 2.85 -8.83 7.13
N GLU A 180 2.02 -8.36 8.02
CA GLU A 180 1.20 -7.17 7.86
C GLU A 180 1.69 -5.95 8.67
N CYS A 181 2.78 -6.08 9.44
CA CYS A 181 3.41 -4.97 10.14
C CYS A 181 4.03 -3.98 9.12
N ILE A 182 3.78 -2.69 9.26
CA ILE A 182 4.33 -1.62 8.41
C ILE A 182 5.18 -0.70 9.27
#